data_b06576a7457f89f6af5bf1ada73abfef
#
_entry.id   b06576a7457f89f6af5bf1ada73abfef
#
_cell.length_a   1.000
_cell.length_b   1.000
_cell.length_c   1.000
_cell.angle_alpha   90.00
_cell.angle_beta   90.00
_cell.angle_gamma   90.00
#
_symmetry.space_group_name_H-M   'P 1'
#
loop_
_entity.id
_entity.type
_entity.pdbx_description
1 polymer ?
#
loop_
_entity_poly.entity_id
_entity_poly.type
_entity_poly.pdbx_seq_one_letter_code
_entity_poly.pdbx_strand_id
1 'polypeptide(L)'
;MSEIVIVGGSIEGLILSILCGKEHNVTLIDIHPEIGFPCVIPGWVERRENLEKYLDDEEIAHLKFLQNPNGFALRGEWLFKILTIKAAQLGVRILLRCRVTKVEESSQQTTISTIGGNNTRDGIIICDKMFDLTEYTAPAPGKLQHTMIDSPIQYASKQSFHHWGGIALSSEQQNTTVEPKLQLMRDDGLCEFWYDQKPTWQPKTGWIEQMQNTIPKALEEMSIDNSIVYAESLFESLNH
;
A
#
# COMPACT_ATOMS: atom_id res chain seq x y z
N MET A 1 7.10 14.93 -21.33
CA MET A 1 6.00 14.24 -20.61
C MET A 1 6.18 12.77 -20.95
N SER A 2 6.49 11.94 -19.96
CA SER A 2 6.80 10.52 -20.15
C SER A 2 5.60 9.66 -19.79
N GLU A 3 5.53 8.47 -20.36
CA GLU A 3 4.58 7.42 -20.00
C GLU A 3 5.18 6.59 -18.85
N ILE A 4 4.60 6.66 -17.67
CA ILE A 4 5.06 5.96 -16.47
C ILE A 4 4.04 4.91 -16.06
N VAL A 5 4.51 3.71 -15.77
CA VAL A 5 3.69 2.64 -15.22
C VAL A 5 4.16 2.32 -13.80
N ILE A 6 3.22 2.29 -12.88
CA ILE A 6 3.42 1.88 -11.49
C ILE A 6 2.59 0.62 -11.26
N VAL A 7 3.23 -0.45 -10.81
CA VAL A 7 2.57 -1.74 -10.53
C VAL A 7 2.56 -1.95 -9.02
N GLY A 8 1.37 -1.95 -8.43
CA GLY A 8 1.14 -2.08 -6.99
C GLY A 8 0.50 -0.82 -6.39
N GLY A 9 -0.74 -0.96 -5.95
CA GLY A 9 -1.53 0.09 -5.30
C GLY A 9 -1.27 0.20 -3.80
N SER A 10 -0.02 0.06 -3.37
CA SER A 10 0.40 0.35 -1.99
C SER A 10 0.38 1.86 -1.72
N ILE A 11 0.65 2.28 -0.47
CA ILE A 11 0.80 3.71 -0.13
C ILE A 11 1.92 4.33 -0.96
N GLU A 12 3.05 3.62 -1.12
CA GLU A 12 4.17 4.03 -1.96
C GLU A 12 3.74 4.24 -3.42
N GLY A 13 2.97 3.28 -3.96
CA GLY A 13 2.47 3.37 -5.33
C GLY A 13 1.52 4.53 -5.55
N LEU A 14 0.66 4.82 -4.59
CA LEU A 14 -0.26 5.96 -4.65
C LEU A 14 0.48 7.29 -4.52
N ILE A 15 1.38 7.44 -3.56
CA ILE A 15 2.19 8.66 -3.39
C ILE A 15 3.05 8.90 -4.63
N LEU A 16 3.73 7.86 -5.15
CA LEU A 16 4.51 7.98 -6.39
C LEU A 16 3.63 8.37 -7.58
N SER A 17 2.42 7.80 -7.66
CA SER A 17 1.44 8.15 -8.70
C SER A 17 1.02 9.63 -8.62
N ILE A 18 0.82 10.15 -7.41
CA ILE A 18 0.49 11.56 -7.17
C ILE A 18 1.67 12.47 -7.56
N LEU A 19 2.89 12.10 -7.20
CA LEU A 19 4.09 12.86 -7.56
C LEU A 19 4.28 12.92 -9.08
N CYS A 20 4.30 11.76 -9.73
CA CYS A 20 4.49 11.64 -11.17
C CYS A 20 3.33 12.25 -11.97
N GLY A 21 2.09 12.12 -11.50
CA GLY A 21 0.89 12.60 -12.20
C GLY A 21 0.82 14.11 -12.39
N LYS A 22 1.67 14.87 -11.71
CA LYS A 22 1.78 16.33 -11.90
C LYS A 22 2.49 16.70 -13.21
N GLU A 23 3.37 15.83 -13.73
CA GLU A 23 4.28 16.14 -14.84
C GLU A 23 4.29 15.09 -15.96
N HIS A 24 3.74 13.90 -15.71
CA HIS A 24 3.80 12.75 -16.58
C HIS A 24 2.43 12.10 -16.78
N ASN A 25 2.30 11.26 -17.80
CA ASN A 25 1.17 10.36 -17.97
C ASN A 25 1.40 9.11 -17.12
N VAL A 26 0.56 8.86 -16.12
CA VAL A 26 0.76 7.76 -15.19
C VAL A 26 -0.35 6.72 -15.32
N THR A 27 0.04 5.45 -15.37
CA THR A 27 -0.86 4.30 -15.22
C THR A 27 -0.49 3.53 -13.98
N LEU A 28 -1.41 3.45 -13.01
CA LEU A 28 -1.30 2.61 -11.81
C LEU A 28 -2.05 1.30 -12.04
N ILE A 29 -1.36 0.19 -11.87
CA ILE A 29 -1.90 -1.16 -12.06
C ILE A 29 -2.00 -1.86 -10.69
N ASP A 30 -3.18 -2.36 -10.36
CA ASP A 30 -3.36 -3.21 -9.18
C ASP A 30 -4.19 -4.45 -9.50
N ILE A 31 -3.84 -5.52 -8.82
CA ILE A 31 -4.49 -6.82 -8.99
C ILE A 31 -5.81 -6.93 -8.23
N HIS A 32 -5.95 -6.15 -7.16
CA HIS A 32 -7.11 -6.14 -6.31
C HIS A 32 -8.31 -5.44 -6.95
N PRO A 33 -9.52 -5.72 -6.50
CA PRO A 33 -10.73 -5.04 -6.99
C PRO A 33 -10.84 -3.58 -6.52
N GLU A 34 -10.12 -3.24 -5.46
CA GLU A 34 -10.06 -1.91 -4.86
C GLU A 34 -8.65 -1.73 -4.26
N ILE A 35 -8.05 -0.57 -4.45
CA ILE A 35 -6.74 -0.25 -3.87
C ILE A 35 -6.86 -0.18 -2.34
N GLY A 36 -5.92 -0.83 -1.65
CA GLY A 36 -5.87 -0.86 -0.20
C GLY A 36 -6.92 -1.76 0.47
N PHE A 37 -7.55 -2.66 -0.28
CA PHE A 37 -8.48 -3.64 0.27
C PHE A 37 -8.03 -5.09 -0.02
N PRO A 38 -7.95 -5.95 1.02
CA PRO A 38 -8.07 -5.62 2.45
C PRO A 38 -6.89 -4.76 2.93
N CYS A 39 -7.14 -3.84 3.87
CA CYS A 39 -6.08 -3.06 4.48
C CYS A 39 -5.31 -3.95 5.48
N VAL A 40 -4.09 -4.33 5.12
CA VAL A 40 -3.27 -5.27 5.89
C VAL A 40 -2.01 -4.63 6.47
N ILE A 41 -2.03 -3.31 6.60
CA ILE A 41 -0.95 -2.51 7.20
C ILE A 41 -1.51 -1.67 8.35
N PRO A 42 -0.68 -1.31 9.36
CA PRO A 42 -1.11 -0.43 10.45
C PRO A 42 -1.45 0.97 9.93
N GLY A 43 -2.54 1.53 10.43
CA GLY A 43 -2.92 2.91 10.20
C GLY A 43 -2.10 3.88 11.06
N TRP A 44 -0.77 3.91 10.85
CA TRP A 44 0.17 4.63 11.69
C TRP A 44 1.02 5.63 10.91
N VAL A 45 1.03 6.88 11.36
CA VAL A 45 1.90 7.94 10.87
C VAL A 45 2.63 8.58 12.06
N GLU A 46 3.94 8.77 11.94
CA GLU A 46 4.75 9.40 12.98
C GLU A 46 4.53 10.91 13.01
N ARG A 47 4.50 11.53 11.82
CA ARG A 47 4.35 12.96 11.62
C ARG A 47 3.25 13.27 10.61
N ARG A 48 2.17 13.83 11.11
CA ARG A 48 1.00 14.21 10.31
C ARG A 48 1.37 15.13 9.13
N GLU A 49 2.33 16.01 9.33
CA GLU A 49 2.80 16.99 8.35
C GLU A 49 3.32 16.32 7.06
N ASN A 50 3.74 15.06 7.13
CA ASN A 50 4.18 14.33 5.95
C ASN A 50 3.03 14.03 4.99
N LEU A 51 1.82 13.82 5.49
CA LEU A 51 0.61 13.68 4.66
C LEU A 51 0.08 15.00 4.13
N GLU A 52 0.28 16.11 4.85
CA GLU A 52 -0.16 17.45 4.46
C GLU A 52 0.56 17.96 3.19
N LYS A 53 1.65 17.32 2.76
CA LYS A 53 2.29 17.57 1.46
C LYS A 53 1.45 17.10 0.27
N TYR A 54 0.58 16.14 0.48
CA TYR A 54 -0.17 15.43 -0.57
C TYR A 54 -1.67 15.65 -0.49
N LEU A 55 -2.17 15.98 0.70
CA LEU A 55 -3.58 16.11 1.01
C LEU A 55 -3.88 17.52 1.48
N ASP A 56 -5.04 18.04 1.11
CA ASP A 56 -5.51 19.33 1.59
C ASP A 56 -6.17 19.22 2.99
N ASP A 57 -6.52 20.38 3.56
CA ASP A 57 -7.07 20.46 4.92
C ASP A 57 -8.37 19.67 5.09
N GLU A 58 -9.21 19.60 4.06
CA GLU A 58 -10.48 18.86 4.09
C GLU A 58 -10.21 17.36 4.06
N GLU A 59 -9.32 16.90 3.18
CA GLU A 59 -8.89 15.50 3.07
C GLU A 59 -8.21 15.03 4.37
N ILE A 60 -7.36 15.86 4.96
CA ILE A 60 -6.71 15.63 6.25
C ILE A 60 -7.74 15.53 7.39
N ALA A 61 -8.75 16.40 7.40
CA ALA A 61 -9.79 16.36 8.42
C ALA A 61 -10.63 15.08 8.37
N HIS A 62 -10.82 14.50 7.19
CA HIS A 62 -11.52 13.22 7.02
C HIS A 62 -10.78 12.01 7.60
N LEU A 63 -9.45 12.06 7.71
CA LEU A 63 -8.64 10.97 8.26
C LEU A 63 -8.78 10.78 9.76
N LYS A 64 -9.28 11.78 10.48
CA LYS A 64 -9.58 11.73 11.92
C LYS A 64 -8.45 11.15 12.76
N PHE A 65 -7.31 11.83 12.76
CA PHE A 65 -6.14 11.40 13.51
C PHE A 65 -6.39 11.36 15.01
N LEU A 66 -5.96 10.29 15.66
CA LEU A 66 -5.87 10.23 17.12
C LEU A 66 -4.40 10.13 17.55
N GLN A 67 -4.01 11.01 18.49
CA GLN A 67 -2.67 11.01 19.06
C GLN A 67 -2.40 9.71 19.79
N ASN A 68 -1.28 9.09 19.54
CA ASN A 68 -0.73 7.91 20.20
C ASN A 68 0.69 8.21 20.70
N PRO A 69 1.29 7.38 21.57
CA PRO A 69 2.64 7.66 22.11
C PRO A 69 3.72 7.86 21.04
N ASN A 70 3.63 7.16 19.91
CA ASN A 70 4.65 7.17 18.85
C ASN A 70 4.14 7.82 17.55
N GLY A 71 3.22 8.79 17.64
CA GLY A 71 2.66 9.46 16.47
C GLY A 71 1.13 9.47 16.47
N PHE A 72 0.52 9.22 15.34
CA PHE A 72 -0.93 9.28 15.16
C PHE A 72 -1.45 8.01 14.53
N ALA A 73 -2.61 7.57 15.00
CA ALA A 73 -3.39 6.53 14.33
C ALA A 73 -4.46 7.15 13.44
N LEU A 74 -4.75 6.47 12.36
CA LEU A 74 -5.81 6.78 11.41
C LEU A 74 -6.40 5.48 10.86
N ARG A 75 -7.50 5.58 10.12
CA ARG A 75 -8.03 4.43 9.38
C ARG A 75 -7.29 4.27 8.06
N GLY A 76 -6.45 3.21 7.97
CA GLY A 76 -5.65 2.95 6.78
C GLY A 76 -6.49 2.86 5.50
N GLU A 77 -7.65 2.21 5.56
CA GLU A 77 -8.56 2.08 4.42
C GLU A 77 -9.11 3.43 3.92
N TRP A 78 -9.24 4.42 4.81
CA TRP A 78 -9.64 5.76 4.40
C TRP A 78 -8.50 6.51 3.73
N LEU A 79 -7.28 6.35 4.23
CA LEU A 79 -6.10 6.92 3.59
C LEU A 79 -5.95 6.41 2.15
N PHE A 80 -6.05 5.09 1.95
CA PHE A 80 -6.00 4.51 0.60
C PHE A 80 -7.05 5.10 -0.34
N LYS A 81 -8.28 5.27 0.14
CA LYS A 81 -9.37 5.87 -0.66
C LYS A 81 -9.08 7.32 -1.04
N ILE A 82 -8.65 8.13 -0.08
CA ILE A 82 -8.35 9.55 -0.32
C ILE A 82 -7.18 9.67 -1.31
N LEU A 83 -6.08 8.95 -1.10
CA LEU A 83 -4.94 8.96 -2.01
C LEU A 83 -5.32 8.46 -3.42
N THR A 84 -6.18 7.45 -3.52
CA THR A 84 -6.67 6.95 -4.82
C THR A 84 -7.49 8.00 -5.55
N ILE A 85 -8.38 8.72 -4.84
CA ILE A 85 -9.15 9.83 -5.41
C ILE A 85 -8.22 10.94 -5.88
N LYS A 86 -7.23 11.30 -5.05
CA LYS A 86 -6.24 12.33 -5.38
C LYS A 86 -5.44 11.98 -6.64
N ALA A 87 -4.96 10.74 -6.74
CA ALA A 87 -4.28 10.27 -7.94
C ALA A 87 -5.18 10.35 -9.19
N ALA A 88 -6.44 9.91 -9.07
CA ALA A 88 -7.41 10.00 -10.18
C ALA A 88 -7.71 11.44 -10.59
N GLN A 89 -7.80 12.39 -9.65
CA GLN A 89 -7.99 13.82 -9.92
C GLN A 89 -6.81 14.44 -10.69
N LEU A 90 -5.60 13.90 -10.52
CA LEU A 90 -4.40 14.28 -11.28
C LEU A 90 -4.32 13.61 -12.66
N GLY A 91 -5.34 12.84 -13.06
CA GLY A 91 -5.40 12.17 -14.34
C GLY A 91 -4.66 10.81 -14.38
N VAL A 92 -4.24 10.27 -13.24
CA VAL A 92 -3.66 8.93 -13.17
C VAL A 92 -4.69 7.90 -13.63
N ARG A 93 -4.32 7.10 -14.63
CA ARG A 93 -5.13 5.99 -15.11
C ARG A 93 -4.99 4.80 -14.17
N ILE A 94 -6.05 4.42 -13.48
CA ILE A 94 -6.05 3.32 -12.52
C ILE A 94 -6.66 2.06 -13.14
N LEU A 95 -5.91 0.97 -13.19
CA LEU A 95 -6.32 -0.33 -13.72
C LEU A 95 -6.40 -1.33 -12.56
N LEU A 96 -7.61 -1.61 -12.11
CA LEU A 96 -7.90 -2.60 -11.08
C LEU A 96 -8.16 -3.98 -11.69
N ARG A 97 -8.01 -5.05 -10.87
CA ARG A 97 -8.14 -6.45 -11.32
C ARG A 97 -7.26 -6.72 -12.54
N CYS A 98 -6.15 -6.03 -12.62
CA CYS A 98 -5.21 -6.08 -13.72
C CYS A 98 -3.90 -6.69 -13.24
N ARG A 99 -3.49 -7.78 -13.88
CA ARG A 99 -2.25 -8.48 -13.57
C ARG A 99 -1.24 -8.26 -14.67
N VAL A 100 -0.05 -7.86 -14.29
CA VAL A 100 1.11 -7.92 -15.16
C VAL A 100 1.55 -9.38 -15.29
N THR A 101 1.72 -9.86 -16.52
CA THR A 101 2.11 -11.24 -16.82
C THR A 101 3.50 -11.34 -17.42
N LYS A 102 3.96 -10.28 -18.09
CA LYS A 102 5.29 -10.20 -18.69
C LYS A 102 5.77 -8.77 -18.74
N VAL A 103 7.06 -8.56 -18.58
CA VAL A 103 7.74 -7.28 -18.77
C VAL A 103 8.91 -7.50 -19.71
N GLU A 104 9.02 -6.71 -20.76
CA GLU A 104 10.11 -6.74 -21.75
C GLU A 104 10.72 -5.34 -21.82
N GLU A 105 11.96 -5.22 -21.38
CA GLU A 105 12.72 -3.98 -21.44
C GLU A 105 13.56 -3.91 -22.71
N SER A 106 13.51 -2.79 -23.39
CA SER A 106 14.43 -2.43 -24.48
C SER A 106 15.23 -1.18 -24.10
N SER A 107 16.17 -0.78 -24.93
CA SER A 107 16.97 0.43 -24.68
C SER A 107 16.16 1.73 -24.71
N GLN A 108 14.92 1.70 -25.19
CA GLN A 108 14.12 2.91 -25.39
C GLN A 108 12.80 2.89 -24.63
N GLN A 109 12.24 1.73 -24.36
CA GLN A 109 10.92 1.60 -23.74
C GLN A 109 10.72 0.23 -23.09
N THR A 110 9.76 0.16 -22.19
CA THR A 110 9.31 -1.07 -21.53
C THR A 110 7.94 -1.46 -22.07
N THR A 111 7.79 -2.73 -22.46
CA THR A 111 6.52 -3.33 -22.86
C THR A 111 6.01 -4.23 -21.77
N ILE A 112 4.78 -4.01 -21.33
CA ILE A 112 4.13 -4.72 -20.22
C ILE A 112 2.92 -5.46 -20.77
N SER A 113 2.91 -6.79 -20.62
CA SER A 113 1.72 -7.60 -20.93
C SER A 113 0.86 -7.75 -19.68
N THR A 114 -0.45 -7.62 -19.86
CA THR A 114 -1.41 -7.68 -18.75
C THR A 114 -2.58 -8.59 -19.05
N ILE A 115 -3.22 -9.09 -17.97
CA ILE A 115 -4.50 -9.83 -18.04
C ILE A 115 -5.48 -9.15 -17.09
N GLY A 116 -6.72 -8.92 -17.57
CA GLY A 116 -7.74 -8.20 -16.82
C GLY A 116 -7.64 -6.67 -17.02
N GLY A 117 -8.35 -5.91 -16.17
CA GLY A 117 -8.43 -4.45 -16.35
C GLY A 117 -9.25 -4.06 -17.57
N ASN A 118 -10.43 -3.49 -17.38
CA ASN A 118 -11.45 -3.28 -18.44
C ASN A 118 -11.02 -2.42 -19.64
N ASN A 119 -9.77 -1.93 -19.71
CA ASN A 119 -9.34 -0.92 -20.67
C ASN A 119 -8.11 -1.26 -21.52
N THR A 120 -7.57 -2.45 -21.42
CA THR A 120 -6.47 -2.87 -22.30
C THR A 120 -7.00 -3.76 -23.40
N ARG A 121 -7.27 -3.21 -24.60
CA ARG A 121 -7.80 -3.96 -25.75
C ARG A 121 -6.93 -5.18 -26.08
N ASP A 122 -5.62 -5.09 -25.91
CA ASP A 122 -4.67 -6.12 -26.29
C ASP A 122 -3.82 -6.62 -25.12
N GLY A 123 -4.11 -6.20 -23.88
CA GLY A 123 -3.29 -6.56 -22.72
C GLY A 123 -1.84 -6.07 -22.78
N ILE A 124 -1.53 -5.07 -23.62
CA ILE A 124 -0.19 -4.52 -23.79
C ILE A 124 -0.19 -3.04 -23.42
N ILE A 125 0.76 -2.65 -22.58
CA ILE A 125 1.03 -1.27 -22.20
C ILE A 125 2.50 -0.99 -22.53
N ILE A 126 2.77 0.15 -23.17
CA ILE A 126 4.13 0.60 -23.48
C ILE A 126 4.41 1.82 -22.64
N CYS A 127 5.57 1.88 -21.99
CA CYS A 127 5.98 3.02 -21.16
C CYS A 127 7.47 3.31 -21.26
N ASP A 128 7.84 4.52 -20.90
CA ASP A 128 9.22 4.96 -20.80
C ASP A 128 9.89 4.44 -19.52
N LYS A 129 9.11 4.34 -18.43
CA LYS A 129 9.58 3.88 -17.12
C LYS A 129 8.53 3.05 -16.42
N MET A 130 8.96 1.96 -15.79
CA MET A 130 8.12 1.14 -14.94
C MET A 130 8.69 1.09 -13.51
N PHE A 131 7.81 1.19 -12.52
CA PHE A 131 8.10 0.90 -11.12
C PHE A 131 7.28 -0.30 -10.68
N ASP A 132 7.96 -1.34 -10.20
CA ASP A 132 7.30 -2.49 -9.60
C ASP A 132 7.34 -2.33 -8.07
N LEU A 133 6.20 -1.97 -7.51
CA LEU A 133 5.97 -1.80 -6.07
C LEU A 133 5.08 -2.90 -5.50
N THR A 134 4.95 -4.02 -6.23
CA THR A 134 4.16 -5.14 -5.72
C THR A 134 4.78 -5.75 -4.46
N GLU A 135 6.06 -5.48 -4.19
CA GLU A 135 6.89 -5.98 -3.06
C GLU A 135 6.71 -7.48 -2.77
N TYR A 136 5.83 -8.14 -3.50
CA TYR A 136 5.24 -9.39 -3.13
C TYR A 136 5.42 -10.45 -4.17
N THR A 137 6.09 -11.41 -3.74
CA THR A 137 5.93 -12.78 -4.14
C THR A 137 4.58 -13.38 -3.67
N ALA A 138 3.76 -12.67 -2.93
CA ALA A 138 2.49 -13.19 -2.47
C ALA A 138 1.54 -13.39 -3.66
N PRO A 139 1.09 -14.62 -3.90
CA PRO A 139 0.11 -14.86 -4.93
C PRO A 139 -1.18 -14.14 -4.57
N ALA A 140 -1.73 -13.36 -5.48
CA ALA A 140 -3.06 -12.83 -5.31
C ALA A 140 -4.06 -13.98 -5.11
N PRO A 141 -5.20 -13.74 -4.43
CA PRO A 141 -6.21 -14.75 -4.21
C PRO A 141 -6.55 -15.52 -5.50
N GLY A 142 -6.57 -16.84 -5.44
CA GLY A 142 -6.85 -17.72 -6.59
C GLY A 142 -5.69 -17.95 -7.54
N LYS A 143 -4.46 -17.56 -7.21
CA LYS A 143 -3.28 -17.80 -8.03
C LYS A 143 -2.44 -18.97 -7.58
N LEU A 144 -1.86 -19.64 -8.57
CA LEU A 144 -0.78 -20.57 -8.38
C LEU A 144 0.55 -19.77 -8.25
N GLN A 145 1.42 -20.22 -7.34
CA GLN A 145 2.69 -19.54 -7.02
C GLN A 145 3.60 -19.28 -8.22
N HIS A 146 3.50 -20.10 -9.27
CA HIS A 146 4.35 -20.03 -10.46
C HIS A 146 3.79 -19.16 -11.59
N THR A 147 2.66 -18.52 -11.40
CA THR A 147 2.14 -17.53 -12.35
C THR A 147 2.61 -16.12 -12.01
N MET A 148 3.74 -16.04 -11.38
CA MET A 148 4.37 -14.77 -11.06
C MET A 148 4.88 -14.10 -12.34
N ILE A 149 5.00 -12.81 -12.25
CA ILE A 149 5.57 -11.97 -13.30
C ILE A 149 6.93 -12.57 -13.68
N ASP A 150 7.13 -12.90 -14.94
CA ASP A 150 8.46 -13.00 -15.53
C ASP A 150 9.02 -11.58 -15.60
N SER A 151 9.29 -11.01 -14.43
CA SER A 151 9.96 -9.73 -14.34
C SER A 151 11.45 -9.99 -14.43
N PRO A 152 12.19 -9.22 -15.26
CA PRO A 152 13.64 -9.23 -15.21
C PRO A 152 14.17 -8.71 -13.87
N ILE A 153 13.33 -8.10 -13.05
CA ILE A 153 13.66 -7.70 -11.68
C ILE A 153 13.79 -8.97 -10.85
N GLN A 154 15.03 -9.40 -10.65
CA GLN A 154 15.34 -10.42 -9.67
C GLN A 154 15.05 -9.80 -8.30
N TYR A 155 13.91 -10.15 -7.73
CA TYR A 155 13.67 -9.90 -6.31
C TYR A 155 14.76 -10.66 -5.55
N ALA A 156 15.77 -9.92 -5.09
CA ALA A 156 16.67 -10.47 -4.09
C ALA A 156 15.78 -11.04 -3.00
N SER A 157 16.04 -12.27 -2.55
CA SER A 157 15.27 -12.94 -1.50
C SER A 157 15.38 -12.10 -0.23
N LYS A 158 14.52 -11.11 -0.08
CA LYS A 158 14.44 -10.31 1.12
C LYS A 158 13.85 -11.20 2.21
N GLN A 159 14.39 -11.06 3.40
CA GLN A 159 13.81 -11.68 4.58
C GLN A 159 12.34 -11.26 4.66
N SER A 160 11.44 -12.23 4.74
CA SER A 160 10.01 -11.96 4.88
C SER A 160 9.61 -12.02 6.35
N PHE A 161 8.81 -11.07 6.78
CA PHE A 161 8.25 -10.99 8.12
C PHE A 161 6.76 -11.35 8.06
N HIS A 162 6.32 -12.12 9.03
CA HIS A 162 4.91 -12.39 9.23
C HIS A 162 4.34 -11.37 10.20
N HIS A 163 3.19 -10.81 9.86
CA HIS A 163 2.46 -9.91 10.75
C HIS A 163 1.03 -10.38 10.90
N TRP A 164 0.55 -10.28 12.12
CA TRP A 164 -0.84 -10.50 12.44
C TRP A 164 -1.42 -9.24 13.08
N GLY A 165 -2.49 -8.73 12.51
CA GLY A 165 -3.23 -7.57 13.01
C GLY A 165 -4.63 -7.97 13.45
N GLY A 166 -5.12 -7.31 14.48
CA GLY A 166 -6.51 -7.44 14.93
C GLY A 166 -7.07 -6.10 15.34
N ILE A 167 -8.34 -5.87 15.02
CA ILE A 167 -9.09 -4.69 15.46
C ILE A 167 -10.12 -5.13 16.49
N ALA A 168 -10.16 -4.44 17.63
CA ALA A 168 -11.12 -4.65 18.69
C ALA A 168 -11.60 -3.31 19.26
N LEU A 169 -12.57 -3.37 20.20
CA LEU A 169 -12.99 -2.17 20.92
C LEU A 169 -11.82 -1.60 21.73
N SER A 170 -11.74 -0.28 21.80
CA SER A 170 -10.71 0.43 22.57
C SER A 170 -10.71 0.07 24.06
N SER A 171 -11.86 -0.33 24.62
CA SER A 171 -11.97 -0.82 26.00
C SER A 171 -11.17 -2.10 26.27
N GLU A 172 -10.77 -2.85 25.23
CA GLU A 172 -9.96 -4.06 25.36
C GLU A 172 -8.46 -3.77 25.51
N GLN A 173 -8.03 -2.53 25.33
CA GLN A 173 -6.63 -2.12 25.39
C GLN A 173 -5.90 -2.59 26.64
N GLN A 174 -6.56 -2.48 27.80
CA GLN A 174 -5.98 -2.85 29.09
C GLN A 174 -6.14 -4.35 29.43
N ASN A 175 -6.85 -5.09 28.61
CA ASN A 175 -7.15 -6.49 28.84
C ASN A 175 -6.18 -7.45 28.15
N THR A 176 -5.22 -6.93 27.39
CA THR A 176 -4.26 -7.77 26.67
C THR A 176 -3.36 -8.53 27.64
N THR A 177 -3.27 -9.83 27.48
CA THR A 177 -2.36 -10.71 28.25
C THR A 177 -1.07 -11.00 27.47
N VAL A 178 -1.01 -10.59 26.20
CA VAL A 178 0.15 -10.68 25.33
C VAL A 178 0.44 -9.28 24.82
N GLU A 179 1.63 -8.77 25.05
CA GLU A 179 2.02 -7.43 24.64
C GLU A 179 2.08 -7.34 23.12
N PRO A 180 1.33 -6.42 22.48
CA PRO A 180 1.43 -6.17 21.04
C PRO A 180 2.72 -5.40 20.75
N LYS A 181 3.32 -5.64 19.58
CA LYS A 181 4.44 -4.83 19.11
C LYS A 181 4.03 -3.40 18.75
N LEU A 182 2.83 -3.25 18.24
CA LEU A 182 2.24 -1.94 17.96
C LEU A 182 0.78 -1.96 18.37
N GLN A 183 0.38 -0.92 19.09
CA GLN A 183 -1.00 -0.71 19.54
C GLN A 183 -1.41 0.70 19.19
N LEU A 184 -2.50 0.83 18.45
CA LEU A 184 -2.98 2.09 17.93
C LEU A 184 -4.42 2.33 18.32
N MET A 185 -4.64 3.32 19.17
CA MET A 185 -5.98 3.82 19.49
C MET A 185 -6.49 4.67 18.35
N ARG A 186 -7.72 4.42 17.92
CA ARG A 186 -8.37 5.12 16.79
C ARG A 186 -9.50 6.04 17.28
N ASP A 187 -9.82 7.06 16.51
CA ASP A 187 -10.90 8.04 16.80
C ASP A 187 -12.30 7.39 16.76
N ASP A 188 -12.46 6.28 16.05
CA ASP A 188 -13.74 5.56 15.94
C ASP A 188 -14.07 4.64 17.14
N GLY A 189 -13.30 4.74 18.23
CA GLY A 189 -13.49 3.91 19.43
C GLY A 189 -12.92 2.50 19.28
N LEU A 190 -12.13 2.25 18.25
CA LEU A 190 -11.45 0.99 18.02
C LEU A 190 -9.96 1.09 18.36
N CYS A 191 -9.34 -0.07 18.47
CA CYS A 191 -7.90 -0.22 18.69
C CYS A 191 -7.36 -1.28 17.75
N GLU A 192 -6.25 -0.97 17.09
CA GLU A 192 -5.47 -1.94 16.32
C GLU A 192 -4.39 -2.54 17.20
N PHE A 193 -4.22 -3.85 17.07
CA PHE A 193 -3.20 -4.62 17.78
C PHE A 193 -2.39 -5.38 16.74
N TRP A 194 -1.08 -5.17 16.72
CA TRP A 194 -0.18 -5.80 15.78
C TRP A 194 0.87 -6.66 16.47
N TYR A 195 1.08 -7.86 15.93
CA TYR A 195 1.97 -8.89 16.47
C TYR A 195 2.75 -9.56 15.33
N ASP A 196 3.88 -10.21 15.64
CA ASP A 196 4.59 -11.06 14.68
C ASP A 196 3.84 -12.36 14.38
N GLN A 197 3.00 -12.80 15.31
CA GLN A 197 2.21 -14.03 15.20
C GLN A 197 0.86 -13.83 15.84
N LYS A 198 -0.11 -14.64 15.42
CA LYS A 198 -1.44 -14.62 16.04
C LYS A 198 -1.34 -14.82 17.55
N PRO A 199 -1.81 -13.87 18.38
CA PRO A 199 -1.75 -13.99 19.82
C PRO A 199 -2.68 -15.09 20.34
N THR A 200 -2.35 -15.67 21.49
CA THR A 200 -3.24 -16.58 22.21
C THR A 200 -4.36 -15.81 22.94
N TRP A 201 -4.13 -14.53 23.19
CA TRP A 201 -5.13 -13.64 23.77
C TRP A 201 -6.24 -13.34 22.75
N GLN A 202 -7.46 -13.20 23.27
CA GLN A 202 -8.61 -12.75 22.49
C GLN A 202 -9.37 -11.67 23.28
N PRO A 203 -9.87 -10.61 22.62
CA PRO A 203 -10.74 -9.65 23.26
C PRO A 203 -12.01 -10.33 23.82
N LYS A 204 -12.51 -9.85 24.93
CA LYS A 204 -13.77 -10.38 25.54
C LYS A 204 -14.95 -10.22 24.59
N THR A 205 -14.97 -9.16 23.81
CA THR A 205 -16.01 -8.87 22.81
C THR A 205 -15.73 -9.53 21.45
N GLY A 206 -14.59 -10.22 21.32
CA GLY A 206 -14.11 -10.77 20.04
C GLY A 206 -13.40 -9.73 19.18
N TRP A 207 -12.71 -10.23 18.15
CA TRP A 207 -12.12 -9.39 17.14
C TRP A 207 -13.18 -8.90 16.16
N ILE A 208 -13.19 -7.60 15.86
CA ILE A 208 -14.03 -7.00 14.81
C ILE A 208 -13.46 -7.37 13.45
N GLU A 209 -12.14 -7.30 13.31
CA GLU A 209 -11.42 -7.65 12.11
C GLU A 209 -10.11 -8.36 12.48
N GLN A 210 -9.67 -9.27 11.62
CA GLN A 210 -8.37 -9.94 11.72
C GLN A 210 -7.71 -9.91 10.36
N MET A 211 -6.43 -9.59 10.34
CA MET A 211 -5.64 -9.49 9.13
C MET A 211 -4.29 -10.21 9.29
N GLN A 212 -3.77 -10.72 8.19
CA GLN A 212 -2.45 -11.34 8.15
C GLN A 212 -1.76 -10.92 6.87
N ASN A 213 -0.48 -10.62 6.99
CA ASN A 213 0.35 -10.42 5.82
C ASN A 213 1.73 -11.09 6.02
N THR A 214 2.45 -11.20 4.92
CA THR A 214 3.85 -11.64 4.90
C THR A 214 4.56 -10.74 3.93
N ILE A 215 5.40 -9.85 4.45
CA ILE A 215 6.02 -8.78 3.69
C ILE A 215 7.50 -8.64 4.04
N PRO A 216 8.32 -8.08 3.15
CA PRO A 216 9.75 -7.89 3.41
C PRO A 216 10.06 -6.66 4.28
N LYS A 217 9.13 -6.26 5.15
CA LYS A 217 9.29 -5.13 6.07
C LYS A 217 8.99 -5.57 7.49
N ALA A 218 9.81 -5.17 8.44
CA ALA A 218 9.51 -5.29 9.85
C ALA A 218 8.37 -4.33 10.23
N LEU A 219 7.68 -4.59 11.33
CA LEU A 219 6.51 -3.80 11.74
C LEU A 219 6.88 -2.32 11.99
N GLU A 220 8.07 -2.08 12.51
CA GLU A 220 8.62 -0.75 12.76
C GLU A 220 8.87 0.06 11.48
N GLU A 221 9.02 -0.64 10.34
CA GLU A 221 9.22 -0.04 9.02
C GLU A 221 7.90 0.23 8.28
N MET A 222 6.76 -0.20 8.85
CA MET A 222 5.44 -0.10 8.21
C MET A 222 4.74 1.23 8.48
N SER A 223 5.44 2.24 8.98
CA SER A 223 4.84 3.56 9.11
C SER A 223 4.53 4.16 7.73
N ILE A 224 3.47 4.95 7.68
CA ILE A 224 3.09 5.69 6.47
C ILE A 224 4.21 6.65 6.06
N ASP A 225 4.96 7.20 7.03
CA ASP A 225 6.11 8.07 6.78
C ASP A 225 7.19 7.38 5.96
N ASN A 226 7.52 6.13 6.29
CA ASN A 226 8.51 5.34 5.56
C ASN A 226 8.07 5.09 4.12
N SER A 227 6.78 4.82 3.91
CA SER A 227 6.19 4.67 2.59
C SER A 227 6.29 5.95 1.76
N ILE A 228 6.05 7.11 2.38
CA ILE A 228 6.20 8.41 1.74
C ILE A 228 7.65 8.67 1.35
N VAL A 229 8.60 8.51 2.29
CA VAL A 229 10.03 8.72 2.04
C VAL A 229 10.53 7.83 0.89
N TYR A 230 10.10 6.57 0.87
CA TYR A 230 10.47 5.66 -0.21
C TYR A 230 9.91 6.12 -1.56
N ALA A 231 8.64 6.52 -1.63
CA ALA A 231 8.05 7.04 -2.86
C ALA A 231 8.73 8.34 -3.34
N GLU A 232 9.06 9.26 -2.42
CA GLU A 232 9.81 10.47 -2.72
C GLU A 232 11.19 10.13 -3.33
N SER A 233 11.91 9.16 -2.76
CA SER A 233 13.22 8.72 -3.28
C SER A 233 13.15 8.12 -4.69
N LEU A 234 12.08 7.36 -4.98
CA LEU A 234 11.84 6.82 -6.32
C LEU A 234 11.54 7.93 -7.33
N PHE A 235 10.75 8.93 -6.93
CA PHE A 235 10.45 10.08 -7.78
C PHE A 235 11.70 10.90 -8.09
N GLU A 236 12.58 11.13 -7.12
CA GLU A 236 13.86 11.80 -7.32
C GLU A 236 14.73 11.04 -8.33
N SER A 237 14.71 9.71 -8.31
CA SER A 237 15.45 8.87 -9.25
C SER A 237 15.02 8.97 -10.73
N LEU A 238 13.84 9.56 -10.99
CA LEU A 238 13.38 9.83 -12.37
C LEU A 238 14.14 10.99 -13.01
N ASN A 239 14.69 11.90 -12.20
CA ASN A 239 15.31 13.14 -12.69
C ASN A 239 16.84 13.01 -12.83
N HIS A 240 17.37 11.83 -12.60
CA HIS A 240 18.78 11.48 -12.73
C HIS A 240 18.99 10.39 -13.77
#